data_5a36848b66242b4ae59ff663dcb7cfdd
#
_entry.id   5a36848b66242b4ae59ff663dcb7cfdd
#
_cell.length_a   1.000
_cell.length_b   1.000
_cell.length_c   1.000
_cell.angle_alpha   90.00
_cell.angle_beta   90.00
_cell.angle_gamma   90.00
#
_symmetry.space_group_name_H-M   'P 1'
#
loop_
_entity.id
_entity.type
_entity.pdbx_description
1 polymer ?
#
loop_
_entity_poly.entity_id
_entity_poly.type
_entity_poly.pdbx_seq_one_letter_code
_entity_poly.pdbx_strand_id
1 'polypeptide(L)'
;TAVLEGAVDEEVRNDAAYRLARIHFQKGQLDDALEALQRISGKIPERIRNDVEFLRANVFMGLGRNEDAIATLKRLQGVAELNGFAAYNLGVALLEDGRKQDALSQLERAGQVGGADEPTLAIRDKANLVLGTLLVDSGQTESATKFFDRVRLDGPFSNSALLASGWASAAHNDFERAVVPWGILAQRERTDAAVQEAELALPFAYGKLDVHGRAAVSYASALDSFGAEIEKLDASITSIREGEFLKALTREEMRQNSDWVIRLRSLPQTPETYYLMELAASNDFQTAVQNYLDLEDLRRKLASWVVNFDSFDDMIGLRRGYYEPLLPPVDGEFRDLDSRMRLRMEQHKLLRQRLQSLLTAPRPEFLATADERMTSEQLAALERALATDHSPRADELKQRIRRLQGVLTFTLRTEYHDRLAAFDRHLTDLGRSIDMLNARYGEFVRTRQAAVHSFEGYDTPITRLRGRVADALGRVNQLMARQGHVLELVAIEELGARRERLAQYQDQARFALADSYDRATKARSEAQSVALGTA
;
A
#
# COMPACT_ATOMS: atom_id res chain seq x y z
N THR A 1 -0.34 -6.62 10.16
CA THR A 1 -1.14 -7.70 10.78
C THR A 1 -0.24 -8.89 11.15
N ALA A 2 0.55 -9.48 10.22
CA ALA A 2 1.40 -10.65 10.49
C ALA A 2 2.41 -10.46 11.65
N VAL A 3 2.96 -9.24 11.83
CA VAL A 3 3.88 -8.91 12.94
C VAL A 3 3.13 -8.81 14.28
N LEU A 4 1.85 -8.44 14.26
CA LEU A 4 1.02 -8.32 15.47
C LEU A 4 0.53 -9.68 15.99
N GLU A 5 0.49 -10.70 15.12
CA GLU A 5 0.02 -12.06 15.41
C GLU A 5 1.18 -13.04 15.64
N GLY A 6 2.41 -12.66 15.33
CA GLY A 6 3.60 -13.49 15.45
C GLY A 6 4.26 -13.45 16.83
N ALA A 7 5.08 -14.44 17.14
CA ALA A 7 5.97 -14.47 18.32
C ALA A 7 7.16 -13.52 18.14
N VAL A 8 6.88 -12.20 18.22
CA VAL A 8 7.86 -11.12 18.02
C VAL A 8 8.07 -10.40 19.35
N ASP A 9 9.24 -9.79 19.54
CA ASP A 9 9.56 -8.98 20.71
C ASP A 9 8.51 -7.88 20.95
N GLU A 10 8.19 -7.60 22.22
CA GLU A 10 7.19 -6.60 22.62
C GLU A 10 7.45 -5.21 22.02
N GLU A 11 8.71 -4.78 21.98
CA GLU A 11 9.07 -3.48 21.42
C GLU A 11 8.77 -3.38 19.92
N VAL A 12 9.04 -4.46 19.15
CA VAL A 12 8.74 -4.52 17.71
C VAL A 12 7.24 -4.58 17.47
N ARG A 13 6.50 -5.34 18.28
CA ARG A 13 5.04 -5.41 18.21
C ARG A 13 4.40 -4.06 18.50
N ASN A 14 4.89 -3.36 19.54
CA ASN A 14 4.38 -2.05 19.92
C ASN A 14 4.70 -0.96 18.88
N ASP A 15 5.90 -0.99 18.25
CA ASP A 15 6.23 -0.11 17.12
C ASP A 15 5.31 -0.36 15.92
N ALA A 16 5.02 -1.63 15.61
CA ALA A 16 4.11 -1.98 14.52
C ALA A 16 2.65 -1.54 14.82
N ALA A 17 2.18 -1.69 16.06
CA ALA A 17 0.86 -1.25 16.49
C ALA A 17 0.74 0.29 16.42
N TYR A 18 1.76 1.01 16.87
CA TYR A 18 1.82 2.48 16.75
C TYR A 18 1.76 2.94 15.29
N ARG A 19 2.54 2.31 14.41
CA ARG A 19 2.51 2.65 12.97
C ARG A 19 1.15 2.38 12.36
N LEU A 20 0.52 1.26 12.72
CA LEU A 20 -0.84 0.93 12.27
C LEU A 20 -1.87 1.96 12.78
N ALA A 21 -1.81 2.31 14.06
CA ALA A 21 -2.67 3.34 14.64
C ALA A 21 -2.51 4.70 13.93
N ARG A 22 -1.27 5.09 13.62
CA ARG A 22 -0.98 6.33 12.88
C ARG A 22 -1.57 6.30 11.46
N ILE A 23 -1.51 5.15 10.78
CA ILE A 23 -2.11 4.98 9.45
C ILE A 23 -3.64 5.11 9.54
N HIS A 24 -4.28 4.44 10.51
CA HIS A 24 -5.73 4.55 10.73
C HIS A 24 -6.15 5.98 11.07
N PHE A 25 -5.41 6.65 11.95
CA PHE A 25 -5.64 8.05 12.29
C PHE A 25 -5.55 8.98 11.07
N GLN A 26 -4.50 8.80 10.23
CA GLN A 26 -4.33 9.56 8.99
C GLN A 26 -5.44 9.29 7.96
N LYS A 27 -6.12 8.16 8.05
CA LYS A 27 -7.29 7.81 7.21
C LYS A 27 -8.63 8.23 7.82
N GLY A 28 -8.64 8.93 8.96
CA GLY A 28 -9.85 9.29 9.67
C GLY A 28 -10.57 8.12 10.34
N GLN A 29 -9.97 6.93 10.37
CA GLN A 29 -10.50 5.70 10.97
C GLN A 29 -10.19 5.72 12.49
N LEU A 30 -10.89 6.57 13.24
CA LEU A 30 -10.54 6.85 14.64
C LEU A 30 -10.74 5.64 15.56
N ASP A 31 -11.80 4.85 15.35
CA ASP A 31 -12.05 3.64 16.14
C ASP A 31 -10.99 2.57 15.91
N ASP A 32 -10.61 2.34 14.65
CA ASP A 32 -9.54 1.40 14.28
C ASP A 32 -8.18 1.87 14.83
N ALA A 33 -7.93 3.20 14.82
CA ALA A 33 -6.73 3.78 15.41
C ALA A 33 -6.69 3.55 16.94
N LEU A 34 -7.82 3.73 17.61
CA LEU A 34 -7.94 3.48 19.05
C LEU A 34 -7.72 1.99 19.38
N GLU A 35 -8.32 1.08 18.60
CA GLU A 35 -8.11 -0.36 18.78
C GLU A 35 -6.63 -0.74 18.60
N ALA A 36 -5.96 -0.20 17.61
CA ALA A 36 -4.53 -0.42 17.39
C ALA A 36 -3.69 0.10 18.57
N LEU A 37 -4.02 1.28 19.13
CA LEU A 37 -3.36 1.84 20.31
C LEU A 37 -3.61 1.03 21.59
N GLN A 38 -4.76 0.39 21.74
CA GLN A 38 -5.09 -0.49 22.88
C GLN A 38 -4.27 -1.79 22.87
N ARG A 39 -3.78 -2.22 21.69
CA ARG A 39 -2.88 -3.40 21.57
C ARG A 39 -1.46 -3.12 22.08
N ILE A 40 -1.10 -1.86 22.29
CA ILE A 40 0.20 -1.46 22.82
C ILE A 40 0.21 -1.74 24.33
N SER A 41 1.08 -2.66 24.76
CA SER A 41 1.19 -3.09 26.17
C SER A 41 2.62 -3.51 26.49
N GLY A 42 2.99 -3.47 27.79
CA GLY A 42 4.32 -3.85 28.24
C GLY A 42 5.38 -2.83 27.87
N LYS A 43 6.53 -3.30 27.35
CA LYS A 43 7.70 -2.44 27.07
C LYS A 43 7.53 -1.68 25.76
N ILE A 44 7.39 -0.35 25.86
CA ILE A 44 7.31 0.56 24.69
C ILE A 44 8.71 1.13 24.43
N PRO A 45 9.21 1.12 23.16
CA PRO A 45 10.47 1.77 22.82
C PRO A 45 10.47 3.25 23.23
N GLU A 46 11.55 3.72 23.89
CA GLU A 46 11.62 5.10 24.40
C GLU A 46 11.38 6.15 23.31
N ARG A 47 11.91 5.90 22.11
CA ARG A 47 11.80 6.80 20.95
C ARG A 47 10.36 7.08 20.49
N ILE A 48 9.38 6.23 20.80
CA ILE A 48 7.96 6.40 20.37
C ILE A 48 7.02 6.57 21.56
N ARG A 49 7.47 6.50 22.80
CA ARG A 49 6.61 6.53 23.99
C ARG A 49 5.73 7.78 24.04
N ASN A 50 6.33 8.93 23.86
CA ASN A 50 5.64 10.21 23.87
C ASN A 50 4.73 10.37 22.65
N ASP A 51 5.17 9.90 21.48
CA ASP A 51 4.38 9.92 20.24
C ASP A 51 3.13 9.04 20.33
N VAL A 52 3.24 7.87 21.00
CA VAL A 52 2.08 6.99 21.26
C VAL A 52 1.04 7.70 22.10
N GLU A 53 1.44 8.33 23.21
CA GLU A 53 0.52 9.07 24.08
C GLU A 53 -0.06 10.31 23.37
N PHE A 54 0.76 11.02 22.60
CA PHE A 54 0.29 12.16 21.82
C PHE A 54 -0.73 11.76 20.74
N LEU A 55 -0.45 10.67 20.01
CA LEU A 55 -1.41 10.12 19.03
C LEU A 55 -2.70 9.66 19.73
N ARG A 56 -2.59 9.03 20.90
CA ARG A 56 -3.75 8.59 21.69
C ARG A 56 -4.64 9.78 22.09
N ALA A 57 -4.03 10.87 22.53
CA ALA A 57 -4.75 12.08 22.86
C ALA A 57 -5.49 12.65 21.64
N ASN A 58 -4.83 12.70 20.47
CA ASN A 58 -5.45 13.18 19.24
C ASN A 58 -6.62 12.29 18.78
N VAL A 59 -6.49 10.96 18.93
CA VAL A 59 -7.59 10.01 18.66
C VAL A 59 -8.76 10.26 19.61
N PHE A 60 -8.51 10.47 20.91
CA PHE A 60 -9.56 10.80 21.88
C PHE A 60 -10.26 12.12 21.55
N MET A 61 -9.51 13.17 21.16
CA MET A 61 -10.10 14.44 20.71
C MET A 61 -11.01 14.22 19.49
N GLY A 62 -10.54 13.49 18.49
CA GLY A 62 -11.32 13.20 17.30
C GLY A 62 -12.57 12.36 17.56
N LEU A 63 -12.60 11.56 18.62
CA LEU A 63 -13.76 10.78 19.09
C LEU A 63 -14.68 11.56 20.06
N GLY A 64 -14.37 12.84 20.38
CA GLY A 64 -15.09 13.64 21.36
C GLY A 64 -14.92 13.18 22.81
N ARG A 65 -13.90 12.34 23.09
CA ARG A 65 -13.55 11.85 24.43
C ARG A 65 -12.62 12.84 25.12
N ASN A 66 -13.12 14.05 25.36
CA ASN A 66 -12.32 15.18 25.81
C ASN A 66 -11.67 14.98 27.17
N GLU A 67 -12.33 14.35 28.13
CA GLU A 67 -11.74 14.03 29.45
C GLU A 67 -10.51 13.11 29.34
N ASP A 68 -10.59 12.06 28.49
CA ASP A 68 -9.47 11.14 28.26
C ASP A 68 -8.30 11.84 27.55
N ALA A 69 -8.61 12.70 26.58
CA ALA A 69 -7.64 13.53 25.89
C ALA A 69 -6.91 14.47 26.89
N ILE A 70 -7.67 15.20 27.72
CA ILE A 70 -7.15 16.10 28.76
C ILE A 70 -6.23 15.34 29.72
N ALA A 71 -6.67 14.17 30.22
CA ALA A 71 -5.87 13.35 31.13
C ALA A 71 -4.55 12.91 30.50
N THR A 72 -4.59 12.53 29.22
CA THR A 72 -3.42 12.07 28.47
C THR A 72 -2.46 13.24 28.18
N LEU A 73 -2.95 14.38 27.70
CA LEU A 73 -2.15 15.56 27.39
C LEU A 73 -1.50 16.19 28.63
N LYS A 74 -2.15 16.13 29.80
CA LYS A 74 -1.55 16.55 31.07
C LYS A 74 -0.31 15.75 31.43
N ARG A 75 -0.26 14.44 31.11
CA ARG A 75 0.94 13.61 31.34
C ARG A 75 2.11 13.98 30.41
N LEU A 76 1.81 14.56 29.26
CA LEU A 76 2.82 15.03 28.29
C LEU A 76 3.35 16.45 28.57
N GLN A 77 2.79 17.13 29.56
CA GLN A 77 3.29 18.45 29.95
C GLN A 77 4.72 18.33 30.50
N GLY A 78 5.64 19.12 29.96
CA GLY A 78 7.06 19.10 30.34
C GLY A 78 7.94 18.25 29.41
N VAL A 79 7.38 17.53 28.46
CA VAL A 79 8.14 16.89 27.38
C VAL A 79 8.58 17.99 26.41
N ALA A 80 9.89 18.28 26.38
CA ALA A 80 10.44 19.43 25.64
C ALA A 80 10.05 19.44 24.14
N GLU A 81 10.11 18.28 23.51
CA GLU A 81 9.82 18.10 22.09
C GLU A 81 8.35 18.32 21.72
N LEU A 82 7.42 18.12 22.66
CA LEU A 82 5.98 18.23 22.45
C LEU A 82 5.34 19.41 23.18
N ASN A 83 6.11 20.22 23.91
CA ASN A 83 5.57 21.19 24.86
C ASN A 83 4.53 22.16 24.23
N GLY A 84 4.85 22.72 23.07
CA GLY A 84 3.94 23.62 22.35
C GLY A 84 2.70 22.89 21.84
N PHE A 85 2.88 21.73 21.23
CA PHE A 85 1.80 20.92 20.65
C PHE A 85 0.89 20.35 21.73
N ALA A 86 1.45 19.80 22.81
CA ALA A 86 0.68 19.25 23.92
C ALA A 86 -0.11 20.35 24.64
N ALA A 87 0.47 21.52 24.85
CA ALA A 87 -0.22 22.67 25.46
C ALA A 87 -1.35 23.19 24.57
N TYR A 88 -1.12 23.29 23.26
CA TYR A 88 -2.14 23.70 22.29
C TYR A 88 -3.32 22.73 22.28
N ASN A 89 -3.04 21.42 22.08
CA ASN A 89 -4.09 20.40 22.03
C ASN A 89 -4.84 20.28 23.37
N LEU A 90 -4.14 20.46 24.50
CA LEU A 90 -4.79 20.51 25.81
C LEU A 90 -5.73 21.73 25.91
N GLY A 91 -5.31 22.88 25.38
CA GLY A 91 -6.17 24.07 25.31
C GLY A 91 -7.43 23.81 24.50
N VAL A 92 -7.29 23.20 23.30
CA VAL A 92 -8.44 22.85 22.44
C VAL A 92 -9.36 21.84 23.13
N ALA A 93 -8.82 20.74 23.70
CA ALA A 93 -9.62 19.75 24.42
C ALA A 93 -10.38 20.35 25.62
N LEU A 94 -9.77 21.30 26.33
CA LEU A 94 -10.42 22.03 27.42
C LEU A 94 -11.52 22.96 26.93
N LEU A 95 -11.38 23.58 25.74
CA LEU A 95 -12.44 24.38 25.12
C LEU A 95 -13.66 23.54 24.79
N GLU A 96 -13.44 22.38 24.17
CA GLU A 96 -14.50 21.43 23.82
C GLU A 96 -15.19 20.85 25.05
N ASP A 97 -14.46 20.73 26.18
CA ASP A 97 -14.99 20.34 27.49
C ASP A 97 -15.66 21.49 28.25
N GLY A 98 -15.75 22.70 27.67
CA GLY A 98 -16.37 23.87 28.28
C GLY A 98 -15.52 24.60 29.33
N ARG A 99 -14.29 24.20 29.57
CA ARG A 99 -13.36 24.73 30.59
C ARG A 99 -12.54 25.91 30.07
N LYS A 100 -13.22 27.01 29.70
CA LYS A 100 -12.63 28.15 28.98
C LYS A 100 -11.41 28.78 29.70
N GLN A 101 -11.44 28.97 31.02
CA GLN A 101 -10.34 29.61 31.75
C GLN A 101 -9.05 28.76 31.73
N ASP A 102 -9.21 27.46 31.94
CA ASP A 102 -8.07 26.54 31.87
C ASP A 102 -7.53 26.49 30.44
N ALA A 103 -8.40 26.50 29.45
CA ALA A 103 -8.05 26.49 28.04
C ALA A 103 -7.22 27.71 27.63
N LEU A 104 -7.65 28.91 28.02
CA LEU A 104 -6.90 30.16 27.77
C LEU A 104 -5.50 30.08 28.33
N SER A 105 -5.33 29.58 29.55
CA SER A 105 -4.01 29.41 30.18
C SER A 105 -3.09 28.46 29.41
N GLN A 106 -3.63 27.35 28.86
CA GLN A 106 -2.85 26.40 28.09
C GLN A 106 -2.50 26.93 26.68
N LEU A 107 -3.43 27.60 26.05
CA LEU A 107 -3.20 28.26 24.76
C LEU A 107 -2.16 29.39 24.89
N GLU A 108 -2.22 30.19 25.97
CA GLU A 108 -1.19 31.22 26.22
C GLU A 108 0.20 30.60 26.41
N ARG A 109 0.28 29.48 27.13
CA ARG A 109 1.53 28.72 27.26
C ARG A 109 2.04 28.25 25.91
N ALA A 110 1.16 27.72 25.03
CA ALA A 110 1.52 27.32 23.67
C ALA A 110 1.96 28.53 22.82
N GLY A 111 1.29 29.69 22.96
CA GLY A 111 1.61 30.93 22.27
C GLY A 111 2.93 31.58 22.69
N GLN A 112 3.55 31.13 23.78
CA GLN A 112 4.83 31.63 24.30
C GLN A 112 5.95 30.58 24.19
N VAL A 113 5.71 29.42 23.58
CA VAL A 113 6.72 28.35 23.48
C VAL A 113 7.94 28.86 22.70
N GLY A 114 9.12 28.59 23.25
CA GLY A 114 10.40 28.89 22.59
C GLY A 114 10.78 27.80 21.60
N GLY A 115 11.36 28.19 20.48
CA GLY A 115 11.85 27.33 19.42
C GLY A 115 12.07 28.12 18.15
N ALA A 116 12.94 27.62 17.26
CA ALA A 116 13.27 28.26 16.00
C ALA A 116 12.87 27.40 14.78
N ASP A 117 12.41 26.16 15.04
CA ASP A 117 11.92 25.28 13.97
C ASP A 117 10.51 25.68 13.51
N GLU A 118 10.24 25.55 12.22
CA GLU A 118 8.99 25.96 11.62
C GLU A 118 7.73 25.33 12.27
N PRO A 119 7.70 24.04 12.66
CA PRO A 119 6.53 23.49 13.34
C PRO A 119 6.25 24.14 14.70
N THR A 120 7.28 24.40 15.51
CA THR A 120 7.13 25.09 16.80
C THR A 120 6.68 26.53 16.61
N LEU A 121 7.23 27.24 15.63
CA LEU A 121 6.80 28.60 15.28
C LEU A 121 5.36 28.63 14.79
N ALA A 122 4.96 27.68 13.96
CA ALA A 122 3.59 27.56 13.45
C ALA A 122 2.56 27.29 14.57
N ILE A 123 2.87 26.38 15.52
CA ILE A 123 1.93 26.11 16.63
C ILE A 123 1.83 27.30 17.59
N ARG A 124 2.92 28.04 17.81
CA ARG A 124 2.90 29.29 18.54
C ARG A 124 2.01 30.34 17.89
N ASP A 125 2.15 30.53 16.58
CA ASP A 125 1.34 31.48 15.82
C ASP A 125 -0.15 31.07 15.84
N LYS A 126 -0.44 29.78 15.66
CA LYS A 126 -1.81 29.25 15.74
C LYS A 126 -2.44 29.46 17.12
N ALA A 127 -1.67 29.23 18.20
CA ALA A 127 -2.15 29.44 19.55
C ALA A 127 -2.50 30.91 19.82
N ASN A 128 -1.64 31.85 19.36
CA ASN A 128 -1.91 33.28 19.49
C ASN A 128 -3.12 33.72 18.64
N LEU A 129 -3.28 33.18 17.43
CA LEU A 129 -4.48 33.46 16.60
C LEU A 129 -5.75 32.99 17.32
N VAL A 130 -5.78 31.74 17.82
CA VAL A 130 -6.95 31.18 18.54
C VAL A 130 -7.24 31.98 19.81
N LEU A 131 -6.22 32.36 20.59
CA LEU A 131 -6.41 33.22 21.77
C LEU A 131 -7.03 34.55 21.42
N GLY A 132 -6.51 35.23 20.40
CA GLY A 132 -7.07 36.50 19.93
C GLY A 132 -8.53 36.36 19.51
N THR A 133 -8.87 35.33 18.74
CA THR A 133 -10.25 35.05 18.31
C THR A 133 -11.18 34.82 19.51
N LEU A 134 -10.79 33.98 20.47
CA LEU A 134 -11.59 33.74 21.69
C LEU A 134 -11.83 34.99 22.53
N LEU A 135 -10.87 35.90 22.57
CA LEU A 135 -11.01 37.19 23.26
C LEU A 135 -11.94 38.12 22.49
N VAL A 136 -11.89 38.14 21.17
CA VAL A 136 -12.86 38.88 20.33
C VAL A 136 -14.28 38.36 20.59
N ASP A 137 -14.49 37.04 20.56
CA ASP A 137 -15.78 36.40 20.80
C ASP A 137 -16.34 36.69 22.21
N SER A 138 -15.44 36.90 23.18
CA SER A 138 -15.82 37.29 24.56
C SER A 138 -15.94 38.80 24.77
N GLY A 139 -15.83 39.62 23.71
CA GLY A 139 -15.92 41.08 23.76
C GLY A 139 -14.67 41.77 24.27
N GLN A 140 -13.56 41.06 24.49
CA GLN A 140 -12.28 41.60 25.00
C GLN A 140 -11.32 41.96 23.84
N THR A 141 -11.85 42.74 22.88
CA THR A 141 -11.15 43.00 21.62
C THR A 141 -9.86 43.79 21.75
N GLU A 142 -9.72 44.68 22.75
CA GLU A 142 -8.45 45.37 23.03
C GLU A 142 -7.35 44.43 23.49
N SER A 143 -7.70 43.41 24.28
CA SER A 143 -6.76 42.39 24.69
C SER A 143 -6.39 41.44 23.55
N ALA A 144 -7.30 41.18 22.62
CA ALA A 144 -7.12 40.30 21.47
C ALA A 144 -6.00 40.78 20.53
N THR A 145 -5.91 42.13 20.29
CA THR A 145 -4.89 42.67 19.37
C THR A 145 -3.48 42.33 19.79
N LYS A 146 -3.19 42.23 21.10
CA LYS A 146 -1.88 41.85 21.62
C LYS A 146 -1.47 40.43 21.21
N PHE A 147 -2.42 39.54 21.05
CA PHE A 147 -2.17 38.15 20.62
C PHE A 147 -2.01 38.07 19.10
N PHE A 148 -2.84 38.78 18.33
CA PHE A 148 -2.66 38.88 16.89
C PHE A 148 -1.31 39.47 16.49
N ASP A 149 -0.85 40.53 17.20
CA ASP A 149 0.44 41.17 16.98
C ASP A 149 1.67 40.25 17.28
N ARG A 150 1.48 39.12 18.00
CA ARG A 150 2.52 38.13 18.23
C ARG A 150 2.65 37.11 17.08
N VAL A 151 1.69 37.06 16.17
CA VAL A 151 1.73 36.16 15.02
C VAL A 151 2.71 36.70 14.00
N ARG A 152 3.62 35.86 13.51
CA ARG A 152 4.63 36.25 12.52
C ARG A 152 3.99 36.68 11.21
N LEU A 153 4.57 37.69 10.57
CA LEU A 153 4.08 38.20 9.28
C LEU A 153 4.35 37.26 8.09
N ASP A 154 5.34 36.36 8.23
CA ASP A 154 5.75 35.38 7.22
C ASP A 154 5.28 33.95 7.53
N GLY A 155 4.50 33.78 8.61
CA GLY A 155 3.95 32.48 9.02
C GLY A 155 2.64 32.13 8.31
N PRO A 156 2.22 30.86 8.37
CA PRO A 156 1.02 30.35 7.68
C PRO A 156 -0.29 30.95 8.22
N PHE A 157 -0.29 31.55 9.38
CA PHE A 157 -1.47 32.15 10.03
C PHE A 157 -1.50 33.69 9.94
N SER A 158 -0.56 34.27 9.22
CA SER A 158 -0.37 35.71 9.13
C SER A 158 -1.59 36.43 8.55
N ASN A 159 -2.14 35.93 7.44
CA ASN A 159 -3.28 36.56 6.78
C ASN A 159 -4.51 36.61 7.69
N SER A 160 -4.83 35.49 8.34
CA SER A 160 -5.95 35.43 9.30
C SER A 160 -5.72 36.34 10.51
N ALA A 161 -4.49 36.43 11.02
CA ALA A 161 -4.18 37.30 12.15
C ALA A 161 -4.26 38.77 11.80
N LEU A 162 -3.76 39.19 10.63
CA LEU A 162 -3.87 40.57 10.14
C LEU A 162 -5.32 40.97 9.94
N LEU A 163 -6.14 40.09 9.33
CA LEU A 163 -7.57 40.37 9.15
C LEU A 163 -8.27 40.55 10.49
N ALA A 164 -8.05 39.60 11.43
CA ALA A 164 -8.66 39.63 12.76
C ALA A 164 -8.20 40.83 13.60
N SER A 165 -6.91 41.21 13.53
CA SER A 165 -6.38 42.40 14.20
C SER A 165 -7.04 43.69 13.72
N GLY A 166 -7.27 43.81 12.40
CA GLY A 166 -8.00 44.92 11.82
C GLY A 166 -9.45 44.99 12.31
N TRP A 167 -10.17 43.88 12.30
CA TRP A 167 -11.55 43.83 12.82
C TRP A 167 -11.63 44.09 14.33
N ALA A 168 -10.67 43.59 15.12
CA ALA A 168 -10.60 43.87 16.55
C ALA A 168 -10.41 45.37 16.83
N SER A 169 -9.58 46.07 16.05
CA SER A 169 -9.38 47.52 16.13
C SER A 169 -10.64 48.28 15.69
N ALA A 170 -11.24 47.87 14.58
CA ALA A 170 -12.47 48.49 14.05
C ALA A 170 -13.67 48.36 15.02
N ALA A 171 -13.76 47.25 15.78
CA ALA A 171 -14.79 47.06 16.81
C ALA A 171 -14.72 48.09 17.94
N HIS A 172 -13.54 48.70 18.16
CA HIS A 172 -13.34 49.82 19.09
C HIS A 172 -13.44 51.19 18.41
N ASN A 173 -13.87 51.26 17.17
CA ASN A 173 -13.86 52.47 16.32
C ASN A 173 -12.46 53.05 16.08
N ASP A 174 -11.39 52.30 16.35
CA ASP A 174 -10.00 52.67 16.05
C ASP A 174 -9.66 52.26 14.60
N PHE A 175 -10.26 53.03 13.65
CA PHE A 175 -10.06 52.77 12.22
C PHE A 175 -8.66 53.17 11.75
N GLU A 176 -7.99 54.12 12.41
CA GLU A 176 -6.59 54.46 12.11
C GLU A 176 -5.67 53.25 12.33
N ARG A 177 -5.89 52.52 13.42
CA ARG A 177 -5.13 51.30 13.70
C ARG A 177 -5.55 50.14 12.79
N ALA A 178 -6.84 50.03 12.43
CA ALA A 178 -7.35 48.97 11.54
C ALA A 178 -6.76 49.06 10.11
N VAL A 179 -6.53 50.29 9.61
CA VAL A 179 -5.95 50.53 8.26
C VAL A 179 -4.58 49.86 8.11
N VAL A 180 -3.78 49.75 9.17
CA VAL A 180 -2.41 49.22 9.10
C VAL A 180 -2.39 47.71 8.71
N PRO A 181 -2.99 46.78 9.48
CA PRO A 181 -2.99 45.37 9.13
C PRO A 181 -3.76 45.09 7.83
N TRP A 182 -4.90 45.76 7.58
CA TRP A 182 -5.64 45.61 6.32
C TRP A 182 -4.88 46.15 5.11
N GLY A 183 -4.11 47.22 5.27
CA GLY A 183 -3.26 47.78 4.23
C GLY A 183 -2.09 46.86 3.86
N ILE A 184 -1.50 46.15 4.84
CA ILE A 184 -0.50 45.09 4.58
C ILE A 184 -1.14 43.91 3.86
N LEU A 185 -2.34 43.50 4.31
CA LEU A 185 -3.02 42.31 3.81
C LEU A 185 -3.50 42.52 2.35
N ALA A 186 -4.06 43.69 2.02
CA ALA A 186 -4.52 44.02 0.67
C ALA A 186 -3.42 44.04 -0.41
N GLN A 187 -2.13 43.95 -0.02
CA GLN A 187 -0.99 43.85 -0.95
C GLN A 187 -0.54 42.42 -1.18
N ARG A 188 -1.19 41.42 -0.54
CA ARG A 188 -0.83 40.03 -0.63
C ARG A 188 -1.57 39.30 -1.76
N GLU A 189 -1.41 37.99 -1.82
CA GLU A 189 -1.97 37.10 -2.86
C GLU A 189 -3.50 37.10 -2.80
N ARG A 190 -4.15 37.49 -3.89
CA ARG A 190 -5.62 37.72 -3.97
C ARG A 190 -6.47 36.45 -3.95
N THR A 191 -5.84 35.29 -4.09
CA THR A 191 -6.53 33.98 -3.97
C THR A 191 -6.91 33.65 -2.52
N ASP A 192 -6.30 34.31 -1.53
CA ASP A 192 -6.57 34.11 -0.11
C ASP A 192 -7.84 34.88 0.30
N ALA A 193 -8.73 34.19 1.02
CA ALA A 193 -10.02 34.74 1.45
C ALA A 193 -9.85 35.95 2.38
N ALA A 194 -8.84 35.96 3.25
CA ALA A 194 -8.58 37.08 4.15
C ALA A 194 -8.09 38.30 3.40
N VAL A 195 -7.35 38.15 2.30
CA VAL A 195 -6.92 39.24 1.43
C VAL A 195 -8.13 39.83 0.72
N GLN A 196 -9.03 39.03 0.17
CA GLN A 196 -10.25 39.45 -0.48
C GLN A 196 -11.16 40.24 0.46
N GLU A 197 -11.30 39.79 1.72
CA GLU A 197 -12.06 40.53 2.73
C GLU A 197 -11.38 41.85 3.12
N ALA A 198 -10.04 41.87 3.21
CA ALA A 198 -9.31 43.11 3.50
C ALA A 198 -9.40 44.14 2.37
N GLU A 199 -9.50 43.71 1.08
CA GLU A 199 -9.75 44.64 -0.05
C GLU A 199 -11.10 45.34 0.08
N LEU A 200 -12.07 44.79 0.83
CA LEU A 200 -13.34 45.41 1.17
C LEU A 200 -13.27 46.22 2.49
N ALA A 201 -12.58 45.67 3.50
CA ALA A 201 -12.50 46.26 4.84
C ALA A 201 -11.62 47.52 4.88
N LEU A 202 -10.54 47.58 4.11
CA LEU A 202 -9.64 48.73 4.05
C LEU A 202 -10.35 50.00 3.56
N PRO A 203 -11.07 50.04 2.41
CA PRO A 203 -11.81 51.22 1.98
C PRO A 203 -12.98 51.55 2.93
N PHE A 204 -13.57 50.57 3.59
CA PHE A 204 -14.55 50.82 4.64
C PHE A 204 -13.94 51.67 5.79
N ALA A 205 -12.72 51.31 6.25
CA ALA A 205 -12.03 52.10 7.25
C ALA A 205 -11.70 53.53 6.77
N TYR A 206 -11.27 53.69 5.51
CA TYR A 206 -11.06 55.00 4.93
C TYR A 206 -12.36 55.85 4.92
N GLY A 207 -13.49 55.21 4.61
CA GLY A 207 -14.79 55.88 4.69
C GLY A 207 -15.15 56.34 6.11
N LYS A 208 -14.81 55.55 7.13
CA LYS A 208 -15.00 55.90 8.56
C LYS A 208 -14.06 57.00 9.06
N LEU A 209 -12.94 57.19 8.41
CA LEU A 209 -11.97 58.25 8.66
C LEU A 209 -12.19 59.49 7.81
N ASP A 210 -13.35 59.58 7.13
CA ASP A 210 -13.73 60.67 6.22
C ASP A 210 -12.78 60.88 5.02
N VAL A 211 -11.93 59.85 4.71
CA VAL A 211 -11.03 59.87 3.56
C VAL A 211 -11.72 59.26 2.32
N HIS A 212 -12.90 59.82 1.97
CA HIS A 212 -13.80 59.26 0.95
C HIS A 212 -13.18 59.11 -0.44
N GLY A 213 -12.25 59.97 -0.83
CA GLY A 213 -11.54 59.86 -2.10
C GLY A 213 -10.65 58.58 -2.20
N ARG A 214 -9.95 58.25 -1.11
CA ARG A 214 -9.18 56.99 -1.02
C ARG A 214 -10.10 55.80 -0.98
N ALA A 215 -11.20 55.90 -0.21
CA ALA A 215 -12.18 54.80 -0.15
C ALA A 215 -12.72 54.47 -1.55
N ALA A 216 -13.13 55.48 -2.33
CA ALA A 216 -13.65 55.30 -3.69
C ALA A 216 -12.60 54.60 -4.61
N VAL A 217 -11.35 55.06 -4.61
CA VAL A 217 -10.29 54.45 -5.43
C VAL A 217 -10.02 53.00 -5.02
N SER A 218 -10.00 52.74 -3.71
CA SER A 218 -9.76 51.35 -3.21
C SER A 218 -10.94 50.43 -3.53
N TYR A 219 -12.20 50.90 -3.44
CA TYR A 219 -13.36 50.08 -3.86
C TYR A 219 -13.36 49.83 -5.37
N ALA A 220 -12.98 50.80 -6.22
CA ALA A 220 -12.82 50.55 -7.65
C ALA A 220 -11.78 49.47 -7.93
N SER A 221 -10.60 49.51 -7.26
CA SER A 221 -9.57 48.48 -7.38
C SER A 221 -10.05 47.12 -6.89
N ALA A 222 -10.82 47.06 -5.79
CA ALA A 222 -11.41 45.84 -5.28
C ALA A 222 -12.40 45.21 -6.29
N LEU A 223 -13.22 46.02 -6.95
CA LEU A 223 -14.15 45.55 -7.99
C LEU A 223 -13.44 44.89 -9.15
N ASP A 224 -12.35 45.49 -9.64
CA ASP A 224 -11.54 44.92 -10.71
C ASP A 224 -10.88 43.59 -10.25
N SER A 225 -10.39 43.55 -9.00
CA SER A 225 -9.80 42.37 -8.37
C SER A 225 -10.82 41.24 -8.27
N PHE A 226 -12.00 41.50 -7.70
CA PHE A 226 -13.05 40.49 -7.55
C PHE A 226 -13.56 39.96 -8.90
N GLY A 227 -13.68 40.85 -9.91
CA GLY A 227 -14.07 40.45 -11.26
C GLY A 227 -13.08 39.46 -11.87
N ALA A 228 -11.79 39.77 -11.80
CA ALA A 228 -10.73 38.90 -12.32
C ALA A 228 -10.66 37.55 -11.58
N GLU A 229 -10.88 37.55 -10.27
CA GLU A 229 -10.87 36.28 -9.48
C GLU A 229 -12.12 35.42 -9.76
N ILE A 230 -13.30 36.04 -9.97
CA ILE A 230 -14.52 35.32 -10.38
C ILE A 230 -14.32 34.65 -11.75
N GLU A 231 -13.71 35.34 -12.72
CA GLU A 231 -13.41 34.75 -14.03
C GLU A 231 -12.46 33.54 -13.91
N LYS A 232 -11.45 33.63 -13.06
CA LYS A 232 -10.53 32.48 -12.79
C LYS A 232 -11.25 31.31 -12.12
N LEU A 233 -12.15 31.59 -11.15
CA LEU A 233 -12.94 30.55 -10.50
C LEU A 233 -13.90 29.87 -11.48
N ASP A 234 -14.55 30.62 -12.37
CA ASP A 234 -15.42 30.08 -13.42
C ASP A 234 -14.63 29.18 -14.41
N ALA A 235 -13.43 29.60 -14.80
CA ALA A 235 -12.52 28.79 -15.62
C ALA A 235 -12.08 27.51 -14.89
N SER A 236 -11.75 27.61 -13.60
CA SER A 236 -11.36 26.45 -12.76
C SER A 236 -12.51 25.44 -12.60
N ILE A 237 -13.73 25.93 -12.34
CA ILE A 237 -14.94 25.08 -12.27
C ILE A 237 -15.18 24.37 -13.61
N THR A 238 -14.97 25.05 -14.73
CA THR A 238 -15.10 24.46 -16.06
C THR A 238 -14.05 23.37 -16.29
N SER A 239 -12.79 23.64 -15.96
CA SER A 239 -11.70 22.68 -16.04
C SER A 239 -11.98 21.39 -15.22
N ILE A 240 -12.52 21.54 -14.00
CA ILE A 240 -12.92 20.39 -13.17
C ILE A 240 -14.04 19.59 -13.84
N ARG A 241 -15.07 20.24 -14.37
CA ARG A 241 -16.18 19.57 -15.08
C ARG A 241 -15.74 18.83 -16.33
N GLU A 242 -14.70 19.29 -17.00
CA GLU A 242 -14.07 18.63 -18.15
C GLU A 242 -13.14 17.46 -17.74
N GLY A 243 -12.98 17.23 -16.43
CA GLY A 243 -12.17 16.14 -15.87
C GLY A 243 -10.66 16.37 -15.95
N GLU A 244 -10.19 17.57 -16.26
CA GLU A 244 -8.75 17.87 -16.34
C GLU A 244 -8.08 17.82 -14.97
N PHE A 245 -8.79 18.18 -13.92
CA PHE A 245 -8.33 18.08 -12.54
C PHE A 245 -7.95 16.64 -12.15
N LEU A 246 -8.83 15.65 -12.42
CA LEU A 246 -8.56 14.23 -12.12
C LEU A 246 -7.42 13.68 -12.98
N LYS A 247 -7.34 14.11 -14.24
CA LYS A 247 -6.23 13.73 -15.13
C LYS A 247 -4.91 14.31 -14.64
N ALA A 248 -4.91 15.55 -14.14
CA ALA A 248 -3.74 16.20 -13.58
C ALA A 248 -3.25 15.49 -12.29
N LEU A 249 -4.17 15.12 -11.40
CA LEU A 249 -3.86 14.33 -10.19
C LEU A 249 -3.17 12.99 -10.53
N THR A 250 -3.69 12.25 -11.50
CA THR A 250 -3.12 10.96 -11.91
C THR A 250 -1.78 11.11 -12.64
N ARG A 251 -1.57 12.18 -13.41
CA ARG A 251 -0.27 12.47 -14.06
C ARG A 251 0.81 12.82 -13.04
N GLU A 252 0.47 13.61 -12.04
CA GLU A 252 1.42 14.04 -11.02
C GLU A 252 1.86 12.84 -10.15
N GLU A 253 0.94 11.95 -9.82
CA GLU A 253 1.26 10.68 -9.17
C GLU A 253 2.28 9.86 -9.98
N MET A 254 2.09 9.74 -11.29
CA MET A 254 3.01 9.00 -12.16
C MET A 254 4.44 9.58 -12.17
N ARG A 255 4.59 10.91 -11.99
CA ARG A 255 5.90 11.57 -11.92
C ARG A 255 6.61 11.34 -10.59
N GLN A 256 5.84 11.20 -9.50
CA GLN A 256 6.38 11.11 -8.13
C GLN A 256 6.56 9.67 -7.62
N ASN A 257 6.07 8.68 -8.38
CA ASN A 257 5.99 7.30 -7.94
C ASN A 257 7.30 6.53 -8.20
N SER A 258 8.32 6.77 -7.38
CA SER A 258 9.48 5.89 -7.26
C SER A 258 9.44 4.99 -6.02
N ASP A 259 8.52 5.22 -5.08
CA ASP A 259 8.37 4.47 -3.83
C ASP A 259 6.94 3.96 -3.66
N TRP A 260 6.80 2.74 -3.18
CA TRP A 260 5.54 2.02 -3.00
C TRP A 260 4.51 2.65 -2.02
N VAL A 261 4.83 3.79 -1.44
CA VAL A 261 3.91 4.60 -0.61
C VAL A 261 3.44 5.80 -1.42
N ILE A 262 2.23 5.71 -1.93
CA ILE A 262 1.57 6.80 -2.65
C ILE A 262 1.33 7.95 -1.68
N ARG A 263 2.07 9.03 -1.84
CA ARG A 263 1.81 10.31 -1.18
C ARG A 263 1.88 11.40 -2.23
N LEU A 264 0.77 12.10 -2.42
CA LEU A 264 0.81 13.34 -3.18
C LEU A 264 1.69 14.34 -2.40
N ARG A 265 2.93 14.54 -2.84
CA ARG A 265 3.87 15.48 -2.21
C ARG A 265 3.61 16.91 -2.64
N SER A 266 2.98 17.10 -3.78
CA SER A 266 2.56 18.40 -4.33
C SER A 266 1.29 18.22 -5.13
N LEU A 267 0.41 19.21 -5.09
CA LEU A 267 -0.75 19.28 -5.98
C LEU A 267 -0.28 19.63 -7.40
N PRO A 268 -1.01 19.19 -8.45
CA PRO A 268 -0.69 19.57 -9.81
C PRO A 268 -0.76 21.08 -10.01
N GLN A 269 0.10 21.63 -10.86
CA GLN A 269 0.08 23.07 -11.19
C GLN A 269 -1.05 23.34 -12.19
N THR A 270 -2.28 23.33 -11.73
CA THR A 270 -3.48 23.70 -12.48
C THR A 270 -4.10 24.96 -11.86
N PRO A 271 -4.89 25.74 -12.60
CA PRO A 271 -5.49 26.98 -12.09
C PRO A 271 -6.31 26.76 -10.81
N GLU A 272 -7.04 25.67 -10.71
CA GLU A 272 -7.86 25.29 -9.57
C GLU A 272 -7.05 24.97 -8.31
N THR A 273 -5.80 24.55 -8.44
CA THR A 273 -4.97 24.11 -7.31
C THR A 273 -4.78 25.21 -6.27
N TYR A 274 -4.61 26.45 -6.69
CA TYR A 274 -4.43 27.57 -5.77
C TYR A 274 -5.63 27.76 -4.86
N TYR A 275 -6.83 27.58 -5.38
CA TYR A 275 -8.08 27.73 -4.62
C TYR A 275 -8.40 26.49 -3.77
N LEU A 276 -7.91 25.34 -4.17
CA LEU A 276 -8.15 24.07 -3.47
C LEU A 276 -7.13 23.76 -2.37
N MET A 277 -6.17 24.67 -2.10
CA MET A 277 -5.13 24.45 -1.08
C MET A 277 -5.71 24.19 0.31
N GLU A 278 -6.72 24.95 0.73
CA GLU A 278 -7.39 24.77 2.02
C GLU A 278 -8.18 23.47 2.05
N LEU A 279 -8.92 23.18 0.99
CA LEU A 279 -9.65 21.93 0.83
C LEU A 279 -8.68 20.75 0.82
N ALA A 280 -7.54 20.86 0.12
CA ALA A 280 -6.49 19.86 0.09
C ALA A 280 -5.83 19.63 1.46
N ALA A 281 -5.91 20.60 2.37
CA ALA A 281 -5.46 20.43 3.75
C ALA A 281 -6.48 19.68 4.63
N SER A 282 -7.75 19.54 4.18
CA SER A 282 -8.76 18.80 4.92
C SER A 282 -8.51 17.28 4.84
N ASN A 283 -8.74 16.58 5.95
CA ASN A 283 -8.53 15.14 6.04
C ASN A 283 -9.45 14.35 5.10
N ASP A 284 -10.69 14.78 4.96
CA ASP A 284 -11.71 14.09 4.15
C ASP A 284 -11.38 14.16 2.65
N PHE A 285 -10.96 15.34 2.18
CA PHE A 285 -10.55 15.49 0.79
C PHE A 285 -9.26 14.74 0.49
N GLN A 286 -8.25 14.79 1.39
CA GLN A 286 -7.02 14.00 1.24
C GLN A 286 -7.30 12.50 1.19
N THR A 287 -8.21 12.02 2.04
CA THR A 287 -8.61 10.61 2.05
C THR A 287 -9.33 10.23 0.76
N ALA A 288 -10.21 11.09 0.26
CA ALA A 288 -10.91 10.86 -1.01
C ALA A 288 -9.95 10.84 -2.21
N VAL A 289 -8.99 11.77 -2.26
CA VAL A 289 -7.93 11.79 -3.28
C VAL A 289 -7.07 10.52 -3.19
N GLN A 290 -6.65 10.13 -1.98
CA GLN A 290 -5.84 8.93 -1.80
C GLN A 290 -6.58 7.67 -2.26
N ASN A 291 -7.87 7.54 -1.93
CA ASN A 291 -8.71 6.42 -2.38
C ASN A 291 -8.81 6.38 -3.92
N TYR A 292 -8.94 7.53 -4.57
CA TYR A 292 -8.97 7.61 -6.03
C TYR A 292 -7.65 7.16 -6.65
N LEU A 293 -6.52 7.59 -6.10
CA LEU A 293 -5.17 7.19 -6.56
C LEU A 293 -4.88 5.70 -6.31
N ASP A 294 -5.32 5.16 -5.17
CA ASP A 294 -5.22 3.73 -4.87
C ASP A 294 -6.02 2.88 -5.88
N LEU A 295 -7.20 3.35 -6.28
CA LEU A 295 -8.01 2.71 -7.32
C LEU A 295 -7.34 2.77 -8.69
N GLU A 296 -6.70 3.89 -9.05
CA GLU A 296 -5.95 4.04 -10.30
C GLU A 296 -4.73 3.11 -10.35
N ASP A 297 -3.98 2.97 -9.26
CA ASP A 297 -2.88 2.02 -9.16
C ASP A 297 -3.38 0.56 -9.31
N LEU A 298 -4.49 0.22 -8.64
CA LEU A 298 -5.12 -1.08 -8.78
C LEU A 298 -5.59 -1.32 -10.24
N ARG A 299 -6.19 -0.32 -10.87
CA ARG A 299 -6.61 -0.38 -12.29
C ARG A 299 -5.42 -0.69 -13.20
N ARG A 300 -4.30 0.01 -13.01
CA ARG A 300 -3.06 -0.22 -13.79
C ARG A 300 -2.50 -1.63 -13.59
N LYS A 301 -2.46 -2.11 -12.34
CA LYS A 301 -2.03 -3.48 -12.04
C LYS A 301 -2.94 -4.52 -12.68
N LEU A 302 -4.25 -4.35 -12.61
CA LEU A 302 -5.20 -5.26 -13.27
C LEU A 302 -5.08 -5.21 -14.80
N ALA A 303 -4.89 -4.04 -15.39
CA ALA A 303 -4.66 -3.89 -16.83
C ALA A 303 -3.36 -4.58 -17.27
N SER A 304 -2.28 -4.50 -16.49
CA SER A 304 -1.03 -5.22 -16.79
C SER A 304 -1.21 -6.73 -16.73
N TRP A 305 -2.04 -7.25 -15.82
CA TRP A 305 -2.36 -8.67 -15.77
C TRP A 305 -3.12 -9.17 -17.00
N VAL A 306 -3.98 -8.35 -17.61
CA VAL A 306 -4.67 -8.72 -18.87
C VAL A 306 -3.64 -9.01 -19.97
N VAL A 307 -2.61 -8.15 -20.11
CA VAL A 307 -1.51 -8.35 -21.07
C VAL A 307 -0.67 -9.58 -20.70
N ASN A 308 -0.41 -9.81 -19.41
CA ASN A 308 0.37 -10.95 -18.95
C ASN A 308 -0.33 -12.29 -19.27
N PHE A 309 -1.67 -12.36 -19.25
CA PHE A 309 -2.40 -13.58 -19.63
C PHE A 309 -2.16 -13.96 -21.09
N ASP A 310 -2.09 -13.00 -22.01
CA ASP A 310 -1.76 -13.26 -23.41
C ASP A 310 -0.36 -13.87 -23.54
N SER A 311 0.62 -13.33 -22.82
CA SER A 311 1.98 -13.89 -22.75
C SER A 311 2.02 -15.30 -22.17
N PHE A 312 1.17 -15.62 -21.18
CA PHE A 312 1.06 -16.99 -20.65
C PHE A 312 0.45 -17.94 -21.67
N ASP A 313 -0.59 -17.52 -22.39
CA ASP A 313 -1.19 -18.34 -23.46
C ASP A 313 -0.17 -18.62 -24.57
N ASP A 314 0.60 -17.62 -24.99
CA ASP A 314 1.69 -17.78 -25.97
C ASP A 314 2.74 -18.76 -25.49
N MET A 315 3.18 -18.64 -24.22
CA MET A 315 4.16 -19.55 -23.63
C MET A 315 3.66 -20.98 -23.54
N ILE A 316 2.40 -21.17 -23.16
CA ILE A 316 1.76 -22.51 -23.12
C ILE A 316 1.62 -23.05 -24.53
N GLY A 317 1.21 -22.24 -25.50
CA GLY A 317 1.13 -22.60 -26.92
C GLY A 317 2.48 -23.07 -27.48
N LEU A 318 3.55 -22.33 -27.21
CA LEU A 318 4.90 -22.69 -27.61
C LEU A 318 5.35 -24.01 -26.98
N ARG A 319 5.10 -24.21 -25.68
CA ARG A 319 5.44 -25.46 -24.99
C ARG A 319 4.62 -26.62 -25.49
N ARG A 320 3.33 -26.42 -25.71
CA ARG A 320 2.44 -27.43 -26.31
C ARG A 320 2.96 -27.84 -27.69
N GLY A 321 3.21 -26.87 -28.57
CA GLY A 321 3.74 -27.13 -29.91
C GLY A 321 5.06 -27.86 -29.94
N TYR A 322 5.90 -27.68 -28.92
CA TYR A 322 7.19 -28.38 -28.80
C TYR A 322 7.04 -29.78 -28.20
N TYR A 323 6.30 -29.95 -27.10
CA TYR A 323 6.27 -31.21 -26.36
C TYR A 323 5.19 -32.19 -26.85
N GLU A 324 4.00 -31.70 -27.27
CA GLU A 324 2.89 -32.56 -27.65
C GLU A 324 3.23 -33.54 -28.80
N PRO A 325 3.97 -33.15 -29.87
CA PRO A 325 4.39 -34.09 -30.93
C PRO A 325 5.38 -35.16 -30.44
N LEU A 326 6.12 -34.88 -29.37
CA LEU A 326 7.10 -35.81 -28.81
C LEU A 326 6.48 -36.85 -27.87
N LEU A 327 5.29 -36.63 -27.34
CA LEU A 327 4.66 -37.50 -26.34
C LEU A 327 4.27 -38.86 -26.92
N PRO A 328 3.67 -39.00 -28.10
CA PRO A 328 3.28 -40.33 -28.62
C PRO A 328 4.43 -41.31 -28.74
N PRO A 329 5.60 -41.00 -29.36
CA PRO A 329 6.74 -41.91 -29.40
C PRO A 329 7.33 -42.18 -28.00
N VAL A 330 7.43 -41.15 -27.15
CA VAL A 330 7.90 -41.25 -25.77
C VAL A 330 6.98 -42.13 -24.93
N ASP A 331 5.68 -42.07 -25.11
CA ASP A 331 4.70 -42.92 -24.44
C ASP A 331 4.76 -44.37 -24.91
N GLY A 332 5.06 -44.58 -26.19
CA GLY A 332 5.33 -45.93 -26.73
C GLY A 332 6.57 -46.56 -26.10
N GLU A 333 7.68 -45.82 -26.11
CA GLU A 333 8.94 -46.26 -25.50
C GLU A 333 8.80 -46.45 -23.98
N PHE A 334 8.05 -45.60 -23.30
CA PHE A 334 7.77 -45.72 -21.87
C PHE A 334 7.06 -47.03 -21.54
N ARG A 335 6.01 -47.41 -22.28
CA ARG A 335 5.29 -48.68 -22.01
C ARG A 335 6.16 -49.90 -22.23
N ASP A 336 6.97 -49.89 -23.28
CA ASP A 336 7.90 -50.98 -23.55
C ASP A 336 8.98 -51.06 -22.47
N LEU A 337 9.58 -49.92 -22.08
CA LEU A 337 10.58 -49.84 -21.02
C LEU A 337 10.01 -50.27 -19.65
N ASP A 338 8.81 -49.82 -19.30
CA ASP A 338 8.11 -50.19 -18.07
C ASP A 338 7.87 -51.69 -18.00
N SER A 339 7.39 -52.26 -19.09
CA SER A 339 7.14 -53.70 -19.20
C SER A 339 8.42 -54.53 -19.04
N ARG A 340 9.50 -54.14 -19.72
CA ARG A 340 10.81 -54.78 -19.62
C ARG A 340 11.42 -54.62 -18.24
N MET A 341 11.27 -53.44 -17.64
CA MET A 341 11.82 -53.18 -16.30
C MET A 341 11.12 -54.04 -15.25
N ARG A 342 9.80 -54.12 -15.26
CA ARG A 342 9.02 -54.96 -14.35
C ARG A 342 9.38 -56.43 -14.52
N LEU A 343 9.52 -56.91 -15.76
CA LEU A 343 9.95 -58.29 -16.03
C LEU A 343 11.34 -58.57 -15.46
N ARG A 344 12.30 -57.66 -15.65
CA ARG A 344 13.67 -57.81 -15.12
C ARG A 344 13.72 -57.80 -13.60
N MET A 345 12.95 -56.92 -12.95
CA MET A 345 12.86 -56.89 -11.50
C MET A 345 12.27 -58.21 -10.94
N GLU A 346 11.21 -58.75 -11.58
CA GLU A 346 10.60 -59.99 -11.15
C GLU A 346 11.54 -61.18 -11.37
N GLN A 347 12.21 -61.24 -12.53
CA GLN A 347 13.23 -62.26 -12.80
C GLN A 347 14.36 -62.22 -11.76
N HIS A 348 14.85 -61.02 -11.43
CA HIS A 348 15.90 -60.85 -10.41
C HIS A 348 15.41 -61.32 -9.03
N LYS A 349 14.18 -60.97 -8.65
CA LYS A 349 13.56 -61.41 -7.41
C LYS A 349 13.46 -62.96 -7.32
N LEU A 350 12.98 -63.59 -8.40
CA LEU A 350 12.91 -65.05 -8.47
C LEU A 350 14.28 -65.71 -8.38
N LEU A 351 15.31 -65.19 -9.05
CA LEU A 351 16.65 -65.65 -8.98
C LEU A 351 17.23 -65.49 -7.57
N ARG A 352 16.97 -64.40 -6.88
CA ARG A 352 17.39 -64.19 -5.50
C ARG A 352 16.71 -65.16 -4.52
N GLN A 353 15.43 -65.44 -4.69
CA GLN A 353 14.70 -66.44 -3.93
C GLN A 353 15.30 -67.83 -4.15
N ARG A 354 15.67 -68.14 -5.42
CA ARG A 354 16.33 -69.43 -5.76
C ARG A 354 17.72 -69.56 -5.13
N LEU A 355 18.52 -68.49 -5.15
CA LEU A 355 19.80 -68.46 -4.44
C LEU A 355 19.60 -68.75 -2.95
N GLN A 356 18.64 -68.13 -2.31
CA GLN A 356 18.35 -68.34 -0.90
C GLN A 356 17.92 -69.77 -0.59
N SER A 357 17.15 -70.40 -1.50
CA SER A 357 16.79 -71.82 -1.36
C SER A 357 18.01 -72.76 -1.50
N LEU A 358 18.98 -72.41 -2.35
CA LEU A 358 20.24 -73.21 -2.51
C LEU A 358 21.18 -73.05 -1.34
N LEU A 359 21.15 -71.91 -0.63
CA LEU A 359 21.90 -71.68 0.60
C LEU A 359 21.34 -72.50 1.78
N THR A 360 20.00 -72.66 1.83
CA THR A 360 19.32 -73.41 2.90
C THR A 360 19.29 -74.90 2.65
N ALA A 361 19.19 -75.36 1.40
CA ALA A 361 19.15 -76.73 0.98
C ALA A 361 20.04 -76.93 -0.26
N PRO A 362 21.33 -77.34 -0.07
CA PRO A 362 22.27 -77.51 -1.19
C PRO A 362 21.80 -78.55 -2.21
N ARG A 363 21.70 -78.11 -3.47
CA ARG A 363 21.33 -78.91 -4.63
C ARG A 363 22.29 -78.65 -5.77
N PRO A 364 23.45 -79.42 -5.82
CA PRO A 364 24.51 -79.17 -6.80
C PRO A 364 24.05 -79.20 -8.26
N GLU A 365 23.06 -80.03 -8.58
CA GLU A 365 22.48 -80.19 -9.91
C GLU A 365 21.85 -78.92 -10.46
N PHE A 366 21.39 -77.98 -9.61
CA PHE A 366 20.83 -76.74 -10.06
C PHE A 366 21.87 -75.72 -10.57
N LEU A 367 23.16 -75.93 -10.20
CA LEU A 367 24.28 -75.13 -10.67
C LEU A 367 25.09 -75.78 -11.77
N ALA A 368 24.56 -76.89 -12.31
CA ALA A 368 25.15 -77.57 -13.45
C ALA A 368 25.18 -76.73 -14.69
N THR A 369 26.27 -76.74 -15.45
CA THR A 369 26.35 -76.08 -16.77
C THR A 369 25.40 -76.73 -17.76
N ALA A 370 25.15 -76.08 -18.91
CA ALA A 370 24.32 -76.67 -19.95
C ALA A 370 24.83 -77.99 -20.45
N ASP A 371 26.16 -78.12 -20.61
CA ASP A 371 26.83 -79.35 -21.07
C ASP A 371 26.74 -80.45 -20.03
N GLU A 372 26.92 -80.15 -18.76
CA GLU A 372 26.75 -81.07 -17.66
C GLU A 372 25.32 -81.61 -17.53
N ARG A 373 24.31 -80.71 -17.73
CA ARG A 373 22.91 -81.11 -17.75
C ARG A 373 22.60 -82.02 -18.93
N MET A 374 23.06 -81.66 -20.13
CA MET A 374 22.91 -82.49 -21.32
C MET A 374 23.55 -83.83 -21.13
N THR A 375 24.77 -83.85 -20.56
CA THR A 375 25.48 -85.08 -20.25
C THR A 375 24.71 -85.95 -19.24
N SER A 376 24.21 -85.37 -18.17
CA SER A 376 23.36 -86.00 -17.19
C SER A 376 22.10 -86.64 -17.80
N GLU A 377 21.42 -85.90 -18.66
CA GLU A 377 20.19 -86.32 -19.35
C GLU A 377 20.49 -87.47 -20.35
N GLN A 378 21.61 -87.40 -21.09
CA GLN A 378 22.06 -88.41 -22.00
C GLN A 378 22.42 -89.73 -21.24
N LEU A 379 23.15 -89.59 -20.14
CA LEU A 379 23.51 -90.76 -19.28
C LEU A 379 22.25 -91.40 -18.69
N ALA A 380 21.28 -90.59 -18.23
CA ALA A 380 20.02 -91.09 -17.72
C ALA A 380 19.14 -91.72 -18.83
N ALA A 381 19.19 -91.21 -20.05
CA ALA A 381 18.49 -91.81 -21.20
C ALA A 381 19.13 -93.19 -21.61
N LEU A 382 20.48 -93.24 -21.63
CA LEU A 382 21.18 -94.44 -21.91
C LEU A 382 20.97 -95.53 -20.82
N GLU A 383 20.95 -95.12 -19.56
CA GLU A 383 20.65 -96.03 -18.44
C GLU A 383 19.22 -96.59 -18.55
N ARG A 384 18.26 -95.82 -18.88
CA ARG A 384 16.87 -96.28 -19.12
C ARG A 384 16.77 -97.23 -20.32
N ALA A 385 17.50 -96.95 -21.42
CA ALA A 385 17.50 -97.78 -22.60
C ALA A 385 18.14 -99.19 -22.34
N LEU A 386 19.11 -99.23 -21.43
CA LEU A 386 19.80 -100.47 -21.05
C LEU A 386 19.13 -101.15 -19.84
N ALA A 387 18.09 -100.64 -19.28
CA ALA A 387 17.49 -101.13 -18.03
C ALA A 387 17.03 -102.62 -18.15
N THR A 388 16.49 -103.00 -19.29
CA THR A 388 15.97 -104.38 -19.56
C THR A 388 16.98 -105.32 -20.24
N ASP A 389 18.14 -104.79 -20.66
CA ASP A 389 19.19 -105.64 -21.29
C ASP A 389 20.15 -106.16 -20.22
N HIS A 390 20.28 -107.48 -20.15
CA HIS A 390 21.13 -108.19 -19.20
C HIS A 390 22.34 -108.91 -19.90
N SER A 391 22.67 -108.47 -21.10
CA SER A 391 23.85 -108.99 -21.82
C SER A 391 25.15 -108.53 -21.13
N PRO A 392 26.26 -109.32 -21.20
CA PRO A 392 27.53 -108.89 -20.62
C PRO A 392 28.05 -107.56 -21.08
N ARG A 393 27.75 -107.22 -22.32
CA ARG A 393 28.08 -105.92 -22.92
C ARG A 393 27.23 -104.76 -22.35
N ALA A 394 25.98 -105.07 -22.06
CA ALA A 394 25.07 -104.08 -21.42
C ALA A 394 25.53 -103.78 -19.97
N ASP A 395 26.03 -104.82 -19.27
CA ASP A 395 26.53 -104.64 -17.90
C ASP A 395 27.82 -103.81 -17.84
N GLU A 396 28.73 -103.98 -18.82
CA GLU A 396 29.92 -103.15 -18.96
C GLU A 396 29.52 -101.69 -19.23
N LEU A 397 28.55 -101.44 -20.11
CA LEU A 397 28.04 -100.10 -20.41
C LEU A 397 27.34 -99.47 -19.20
N LYS A 398 26.53 -100.23 -18.45
CA LYS A 398 25.92 -99.76 -17.19
C LYS A 398 27.00 -99.39 -16.15
N GLN A 399 28.06 -100.13 -16.04
CA GLN A 399 29.19 -99.81 -15.16
C GLN A 399 29.91 -98.53 -15.61
N ARG A 400 30.07 -98.31 -16.92
CA ARG A 400 30.66 -97.09 -17.48
C ARG A 400 29.78 -95.91 -17.27
N ILE A 401 28.47 -96.06 -17.45
CA ILE A 401 27.48 -94.98 -17.17
C ILE A 401 27.54 -94.59 -15.69
N ARG A 402 27.53 -95.59 -14.76
CA ARG A 402 27.61 -95.26 -13.31
C ARG A 402 28.91 -94.55 -12.94
N ARG A 403 30.05 -94.87 -13.58
CA ARG A 403 31.33 -94.18 -13.35
C ARG A 403 31.22 -92.73 -13.85
N LEU A 404 30.67 -92.50 -15.04
CA LEU A 404 30.50 -91.16 -15.60
C LEU A 404 29.53 -90.34 -14.76
N GLN A 405 28.42 -90.91 -14.30
CA GLN A 405 27.49 -90.26 -13.35
C GLN A 405 28.18 -89.92 -12.03
N GLY A 406 29.05 -90.86 -11.54
CA GLY A 406 29.85 -90.62 -10.35
C GLY A 406 30.84 -89.47 -10.50
N VAL A 407 31.55 -89.40 -11.64
CA VAL A 407 32.46 -88.29 -11.95
C VAL A 407 31.66 -86.95 -12.03
N LEU A 408 30.56 -86.96 -12.76
CA LEU A 408 29.73 -85.76 -12.86
C LEU A 408 29.22 -85.31 -11.50
N THR A 409 28.69 -86.20 -10.69
CA THR A 409 28.23 -85.92 -9.33
C THR A 409 29.36 -85.41 -8.44
N PHE A 410 30.55 -85.96 -8.56
CA PHE A 410 31.72 -85.49 -7.83
C PHE A 410 32.12 -84.08 -8.23
N THR A 411 32.23 -83.82 -9.52
CA THR A 411 32.51 -82.46 -10.04
C THR A 411 31.51 -81.46 -9.55
N LEU A 412 30.21 -81.75 -9.69
CA LEU A 412 29.13 -80.85 -9.24
C LEU A 412 29.18 -80.60 -7.73
N ARG A 413 29.54 -81.57 -6.92
CA ARG A 413 29.65 -81.36 -5.47
C ARG A 413 30.91 -80.60 -5.08
N THR A 414 32.03 -80.87 -5.73
CA THR A 414 33.34 -80.29 -5.43
C THR A 414 33.31 -78.79 -5.81
N GLU A 415 32.74 -78.44 -6.95
CA GLU A 415 32.71 -77.09 -7.45
C GLU A 415 31.46 -76.28 -6.96
N TYR A 416 30.59 -76.93 -6.17
CA TYR A 416 29.31 -76.33 -5.74
C TYR A 416 29.47 -74.97 -5.08
N HIS A 417 30.39 -74.82 -4.12
CA HIS A 417 30.60 -73.64 -3.36
C HIS A 417 31.18 -72.51 -4.22
N ASP A 418 32.09 -72.82 -5.13
CA ASP A 418 32.67 -71.83 -6.04
C ASP A 418 31.61 -71.28 -7.04
N ARG A 419 30.79 -72.20 -7.59
CA ARG A 419 29.68 -71.87 -8.50
C ARG A 419 28.60 -71.10 -7.79
N LEU A 420 28.29 -71.46 -6.55
CA LEU A 420 27.32 -70.70 -5.73
C LEU A 420 27.80 -69.26 -5.44
N ALA A 421 29.09 -69.11 -5.09
CA ALA A 421 29.72 -67.84 -4.88
C ALA A 421 29.78 -66.98 -6.17
N ALA A 422 30.04 -67.61 -7.30
CA ALA A 422 30.00 -66.93 -8.60
C ALA A 422 28.56 -66.47 -8.97
N PHE A 423 27.57 -67.34 -8.72
CA PHE A 423 26.17 -67.05 -8.94
C PHE A 423 25.69 -65.85 -8.05
N ASP A 424 26.06 -65.81 -6.77
CA ASP A 424 25.75 -64.72 -5.85
C ASP A 424 26.39 -63.41 -6.31
N ARG A 425 27.66 -63.44 -6.71
CA ARG A 425 28.34 -62.25 -7.27
C ARG A 425 27.62 -61.69 -8.51
N HIS A 426 27.35 -62.57 -9.48
CA HIS A 426 26.63 -62.15 -10.71
C HIS A 426 25.25 -61.62 -10.41
N LEU A 427 24.54 -62.25 -9.45
CA LEU A 427 23.21 -61.75 -9.04
C LEU A 427 23.28 -60.42 -8.32
N THR A 428 24.30 -60.17 -7.52
CA THR A 428 24.55 -58.90 -6.86
C THR A 428 24.90 -57.82 -7.88
N ASP A 429 25.74 -58.10 -8.87
CA ASP A 429 26.10 -57.15 -9.94
C ASP A 429 24.90 -56.88 -10.84
N LEU A 430 24.08 -57.88 -11.14
CA LEU A 430 22.81 -57.69 -11.84
C LEU A 430 21.86 -56.82 -11.03
N GLY A 431 21.76 -57.00 -9.72
CA GLY A 431 20.98 -56.18 -8.81
C GLY A 431 21.39 -54.70 -8.88
N ARG A 432 22.70 -54.42 -8.76
CA ARG A 432 23.22 -53.03 -8.91
C ARG A 432 22.89 -52.42 -10.27
N SER A 433 22.98 -53.21 -11.33
CA SER A 433 22.63 -52.76 -12.69
C SER A 433 21.14 -52.44 -12.82
N ILE A 434 20.28 -53.26 -12.21
CA ILE A 434 18.83 -53.02 -12.15
C ILE A 434 18.52 -51.77 -11.34
N ASP A 435 19.20 -51.56 -10.19
CA ASP A 435 19.00 -50.35 -9.36
C ASP A 435 19.41 -49.09 -10.10
N MET A 436 20.53 -49.11 -10.83
CA MET A 436 20.93 -47.97 -11.68
C MET A 436 19.93 -47.71 -12.81
N LEU A 437 19.43 -48.74 -13.46
CA LEU A 437 18.41 -48.60 -14.50
C LEU A 437 17.09 -48.09 -13.94
N ASN A 438 16.70 -48.56 -12.75
CA ASN A 438 15.49 -48.10 -12.06
C ASN A 438 15.57 -46.60 -11.67
N ALA A 439 16.75 -46.16 -11.22
CA ALA A 439 16.99 -44.74 -10.94
C ALA A 439 16.84 -43.89 -12.21
N ARG A 440 17.48 -44.30 -13.32
CA ARG A 440 17.32 -43.61 -14.62
C ARG A 440 15.89 -43.64 -15.14
N TYR A 441 15.20 -44.75 -14.98
CA TYR A 441 13.78 -44.86 -15.31
C TYR A 441 12.95 -43.90 -14.48
N GLY A 442 13.20 -43.77 -13.18
CA GLY A 442 12.55 -42.78 -12.31
C GLY A 442 12.78 -41.34 -12.74
N GLU A 443 13.99 -41.00 -13.21
CA GLU A 443 14.30 -39.71 -13.81
C GLU A 443 13.53 -39.45 -15.11
N PHE A 444 13.46 -40.44 -15.98
CA PHE A 444 12.68 -40.39 -17.22
C PHE A 444 11.18 -40.17 -16.95
N VAL A 445 10.59 -40.87 -15.98
CA VAL A 445 9.19 -40.68 -15.57
C VAL A 445 8.95 -39.25 -15.09
N ARG A 446 9.84 -38.74 -14.21
CA ARG A 446 9.74 -37.35 -13.73
C ARG A 446 9.84 -36.32 -14.85
N THR A 447 10.79 -36.50 -15.77
CA THR A 447 10.98 -35.61 -16.92
C THR A 447 9.77 -35.62 -17.84
N ARG A 448 9.22 -36.80 -18.10
CA ARG A 448 7.96 -36.92 -18.90
C ARG A 448 6.79 -36.23 -18.21
N GLN A 449 6.60 -36.45 -16.91
CA GLN A 449 5.56 -35.76 -16.14
C GLN A 449 5.76 -34.25 -16.16
N ALA A 450 6.98 -33.75 -15.98
CA ALA A 450 7.29 -32.34 -16.05
C ALA A 450 7.01 -31.75 -17.44
N ALA A 451 7.29 -32.48 -18.51
CA ALA A 451 6.97 -32.05 -19.88
C ALA A 451 5.45 -31.90 -20.08
N VAL A 452 4.65 -32.88 -19.68
CA VAL A 452 3.19 -32.83 -19.74
C VAL A 452 2.64 -31.69 -18.89
N HIS A 453 3.05 -31.61 -17.63
CA HIS A 453 2.60 -30.54 -16.73
C HIS A 453 3.08 -29.13 -17.14
N SER A 454 4.01 -29.02 -18.08
CA SER A 454 4.48 -27.71 -18.56
C SER A 454 3.45 -26.95 -19.39
N PHE A 455 2.44 -27.63 -19.95
CA PHE A 455 1.40 -27.06 -20.80
C PHE A 455 -0.02 -27.57 -20.55
N GLU A 456 -0.21 -28.71 -19.87
CA GLU A 456 -1.53 -29.23 -19.55
C GLU A 456 -2.11 -28.68 -18.25
N GLY A 457 -3.42 -28.48 -18.22
CA GLY A 457 -4.16 -28.10 -17.02
C GLY A 457 -4.21 -26.60 -16.73
N TYR A 458 -3.52 -25.74 -17.49
CA TYR A 458 -3.48 -24.30 -17.28
C TYR A 458 -4.62 -23.53 -17.96
N ASP A 459 -5.18 -24.04 -19.06
CA ASP A 459 -6.19 -23.35 -19.87
C ASP A 459 -7.41 -22.91 -19.02
N THR A 460 -7.96 -23.82 -18.22
CA THR A 460 -9.15 -23.56 -17.38
C THR A 460 -8.85 -22.56 -16.23
N PRO A 461 -7.77 -22.71 -15.44
CA PRO A 461 -7.38 -21.71 -14.45
C PRO A 461 -7.11 -20.33 -15.03
N ILE A 462 -6.41 -20.23 -16.17
CA ILE A 462 -6.09 -18.97 -16.83
C ILE A 462 -7.37 -18.29 -17.31
N THR A 463 -8.26 -19.01 -17.99
CA THR A 463 -9.56 -18.49 -18.45
C THR A 463 -10.39 -17.96 -17.26
N ARG A 464 -10.45 -18.71 -16.16
CA ARG A 464 -11.14 -18.31 -14.93
C ARG A 464 -10.51 -17.05 -14.31
N LEU A 465 -9.19 -16.99 -14.22
CA LEU A 465 -8.48 -15.82 -13.69
C LEU A 465 -8.64 -14.61 -14.59
N ARG A 466 -8.58 -14.78 -15.92
CA ARG A 466 -8.84 -13.71 -16.90
C ARG A 466 -10.24 -13.14 -16.71
N GLY A 467 -11.26 -13.98 -16.55
CA GLY A 467 -12.62 -13.52 -16.25
C GLY A 467 -12.69 -12.73 -14.94
N ARG A 468 -12.09 -13.24 -13.86
CA ARG A 468 -12.04 -12.54 -12.56
C ARG A 468 -11.31 -11.20 -12.62
N VAL A 469 -10.23 -11.12 -13.39
CA VAL A 469 -9.48 -9.86 -13.57
C VAL A 469 -10.31 -8.87 -14.39
N ALA A 470 -10.98 -9.31 -15.44
CA ALA A 470 -11.87 -8.47 -16.24
C ALA A 470 -13.04 -7.92 -15.39
N ASP A 471 -13.69 -8.78 -14.59
CA ASP A 471 -14.75 -8.37 -13.66
C ASP A 471 -14.24 -7.38 -12.59
N ALA A 472 -13.04 -7.63 -12.06
CA ALA A 472 -12.42 -6.74 -11.09
C ALA A 472 -12.10 -5.38 -11.73
N LEU A 473 -11.55 -5.36 -12.94
CA LEU A 473 -11.25 -4.14 -13.69
C LEU A 473 -12.53 -3.33 -13.96
N GLY A 474 -13.62 -4.01 -14.35
CA GLY A 474 -14.94 -3.38 -14.53
C GLY A 474 -15.44 -2.71 -13.24
N ARG A 475 -15.33 -3.39 -12.10
CA ARG A 475 -15.70 -2.83 -10.79
C ARG A 475 -14.83 -1.66 -10.37
N VAL A 476 -13.52 -1.75 -10.58
CA VAL A 476 -12.59 -0.65 -10.28
C VAL A 476 -12.92 0.58 -11.12
N ASN A 477 -13.17 0.43 -12.41
CA ASN A 477 -13.58 1.54 -13.29
C ASN A 477 -14.88 2.22 -12.80
N GLN A 478 -15.86 1.43 -12.35
CA GLN A 478 -17.10 1.98 -11.78
C GLN A 478 -16.85 2.73 -10.47
N LEU A 479 -16.00 2.19 -9.59
CA LEU A 479 -15.64 2.85 -8.33
C LEU A 479 -14.85 4.14 -8.59
N MET A 480 -13.92 4.13 -9.54
CA MET A 480 -13.17 5.32 -9.94
C MET A 480 -14.09 6.42 -10.48
N ALA A 481 -15.07 6.05 -11.34
CA ALA A 481 -16.03 7.03 -11.85
C ALA A 481 -16.84 7.67 -10.70
N ARG A 482 -17.30 6.86 -9.73
CA ARG A 482 -18.01 7.36 -8.55
C ARG A 482 -17.14 8.23 -7.67
N GLN A 483 -15.94 7.77 -7.33
CA GLN A 483 -15.01 8.50 -6.47
C GLN A 483 -14.53 9.79 -7.14
N GLY A 484 -14.24 9.74 -8.44
CA GLY A 484 -13.88 10.92 -9.22
C GLY A 484 -15.01 11.96 -9.22
N HIS A 485 -16.24 11.51 -9.43
CA HIS A 485 -17.40 12.43 -9.38
C HIS A 485 -17.61 13.06 -8.00
N VAL A 486 -17.38 12.33 -6.92
CA VAL A 486 -17.43 12.91 -5.56
C VAL A 486 -16.34 13.97 -5.37
N LEU A 487 -15.11 13.70 -5.81
CA LEU A 487 -14.02 14.68 -5.76
C LEU A 487 -14.33 15.94 -6.57
N GLU A 488 -14.88 15.79 -7.77
CA GLU A 488 -15.29 16.89 -8.62
C GLU A 488 -16.39 17.72 -7.94
N LEU A 489 -17.41 17.08 -7.37
CA LEU A 489 -18.50 17.77 -6.68
C LEU A 489 -18.01 18.58 -5.49
N VAL A 490 -17.16 17.99 -4.63
CA VAL A 490 -16.58 18.66 -3.45
C VAL A 490 -15.72 19.85 -3.88
N ALA A 491 -14.90 19.68 -4.92
CA ALA A 491 -14.08 20.77 -5.44
C ALA A 491 -14.94 21.90 -6.05
N ILE A 492 -15.97 21.56 -6.83
CA ILE A 492 -16.89 22.54 -7.45
C ILE A 492 -17.68 23.28 -6.37
N GLU A 493 -18.14 22.60 -5.32
CA GLU A 493 -18.85 23.20 -4.20
C GLU A 493 -18.01 24.25 -3.48
N GLU A 494 -16.74 23.92 -3.17
CA GLU A 494 -15.80 24.86 -2.56
C GLU A 494 -15.54 26.09 -3.45
N LEU A 495 -15.24 25.85 -4.73
CA LEU A 495 -15.01 26.96 -5.67
C LEU A 495 -16.28 27.79 -5.89
N GLY A 496 -17.45 27.15 -5.91
CA GLY A 496 -18.75 27.79 -6.02
C GLY A 496 -19.05 28.71 -4.82
N ALA A 497 -18.78 28.22 -3.60
CA ALA A 497 -18.93 29.02 -2.38
C ALA A 497 -18.01 30.25 -2.37
N ARG A 498 -16.76 30.10 -2.81
CA ARG A 498 -15.81 31.20 -2.95
C ARG A 498 -16.29 32.23 -3.99
N ARG A 499 -16.74 31.74 -5.14
CA ARG A 499 -17.30 32.59 -6.20
C ARG A 499 -18.51 33.39 -5.73
N GLU A 500 -19.43 32.75 -5.02
CA GLU A 500 -20.62 33.43 -4.48
C GLU A 500 -20.25 34.50 -3.45
N ARG A 501 -19.30 34.20 -2.56
CA ARG A 501 -18.77 35.21 -1.61
C ARG A 501 -18.15 36.40 -2.33
N LEU A 502 -17.34 36.17 -3.37
CA LEU A 502 -16.76 37.27 -4.16
C LEU A 502 -17.84 38.10 -4.92
N ALA A 503 -18.89 37.47 -5.41
CA ALA A 503 -20.02 38.17 -6.03
C ALA A 503 -20.73 39.07 -5.01
N GLN A 504 -20.93 38.59 -3.77
CA GLN A 504 -21.48 39.40 -2.68
C GLN A 504 -20.54 40.56 -2.33
N TYR A 505 -19.24 40.35 -2.26
CA TYR A 505 -18.25 41.39 -2.04
C TYR A 505 -18.25 42.44 -3.18
N GLN A 506 -18.40 41.99 -4.42
CA GLN A 506 -18.49 42.84 -5.59
C GLN A 506 -19.73 43.75 -5.52
N ASP A 507 -20.88 43.23 -5.11
CA ASP A 507 -22.10 44.01 -4.93
C ASP A 507 -21.95 45.04 -3.78
N GLN A 508 -21.39 44.61 -2.65
CA GLN A 508 -21.10 45.54 -1.53
C GLN A 508 -20.13 46.64 -1.94
N ALA A 509 -19.05 46.28 -2.67
CA ALA A 509 -18.09 47.27 -3.16
C ALA A 509 -18.70 48.27 -4.15
N ARG A 510 -19.63 47.85 -5.02
CA ARG A 510 -20.35 48.74 -5.96
C ARG A 510 -21.16 49.78 -5.22
N PHE A 511 -21.96 49.39 -4.23
CA PHE A 511 -22.74 50.30 -3.41
C PHE A 511 -21.86 51.26 -2.60
N ALA A 512 -20.81 50.72 -1.97
CA ALA A 512 -19.87 51.49 -1.17
C ALA A 512 -19.02 52.47 -2.02
N LEU A 513 -18.67 52.08 -3.26
CA LEU A 513 -18.02 52.97 -4.22
C LEU A 513 -18.89 54.17 -4.55
N ALA A 514 -20.18 53.94 -4.88
CA ALA A 514 -21.12 55.01 -5.21
C ALA A 514 -21.27 56.00 -4.03
N ASP A 515 -21.50 55.48 -2.80
CA ASP A 515 -21.60 56.32 -1.60
C ASP A 515 -20.30 57.10 -1.33
N SER A 516 -19.15 56.44 -1.44
CA SER A 516 -17.85 57.07 -1.22
C SER A 516 -17.54 58.16 -2.26
N TYR A 517 -17.94 57.93 -3.52
CA TYR A 517 -17.78 58.89 -4.61
C TYR A 517 -18.66 60.15 -4.39
N ASP A 518 -19.93 59.94 -4.02
CA ASP A 518 -20.86 61.04 -3.72
C ASP A 518 -20.35 61.86 -2.54
N ARG A 519 -19.89 61.24 -1.46
CA ARG A 519 -19.33 61.97 -0.30
C ARG A 519 -18.03 62.70 -0.66
N ALA A 520 -17.16 62.10 -1.46
CA ALA A 520 -15.92 62.74 -1.91
C ALA A 520 -16.19 63.98 -2.80
N THR A 521 -17.17 63.87 -3.70
CA THR A 521 -17.56 65.03 -4.57
C THR A 521 -18.22 66.14 -3.78
N LYS A 522 -19.08 65.78 -2.84
CA LYS A 522 -19.73 66.78 -1.94
C LYS A 522 -18.67 67.48 -1.08
N ALA A 523 -17.78 66.75 -0.42
CA ALA A 523 -16.68 67.32 0.37
C ALA A 523 -15.79 68.26 -0.46
N ARG A 524 -15.52 67.90 -1.72
CA ARG A 524 -14.72 68.72 -2.65
C ARG A 524 -15.47 70.01 -3.06
N SER A 525 -16.80 69.98 -3.32
CA SER A 525 -17.60 71.10 -3.64
C SER A 525 -17.75 72.07 -2.46
N GLU A 526 -17.93 71.56 -1.25
CA GLU A 526 -17.95 72.32 0.00
C GLU A 526 -16.61 73.04 0.26
N ALA A 527 -15.48 72.32 0.10
CA ALA A 527 -14.15 72.90 0.24
C ALA A 527 -13.89 74.01 -0.80
N GLN A 528 -14.35 73.85 -2.04
CA GLN A 528 -14.26 74.88 -3.08
C GLN A 528 -15.16 76.13 -2.77
N SER A 529 -16.37 75.92 -2.26
CA SER A 529 -17.25 76.99 -1.87
C SER A 529 -16.71 77.79 -0.69
N VAL A 530 -16.11 77.17 0.29
CA VAL A 530 -15.41 77.84 1.41
C VAL A 530 -14.19 78.61 0.92
N ALA A 531 -13.36 78.05 0.02
CA ALA A 531 -12.22 78.77 -0.55
C ALA A 531 -12.60 80.00 -1.40
N LEU A 532 -13.73 79.91 -2.10
CA LEU A 532 -14.28 81.05 -2.88
C LEU A 532 -14.97 82.09 -2.00
N GLY A 533 -15.46 81.72 -0.81
CA GLY A 533 -16.11 82.64 0.14
C GLY A 533 -15.13 83.37 1.08
N THR A 534 -13.88 82.92 1.12
CA THR A 534 -12.79 83.57 1.92
C THR A 534 -11.82 84.39 1.09
N ALA A 535 -12.00 84.51 -0.23
CA ALA A 535 -11.32 85.42 -1.14
C ALA A 535 -12.18 86.66 -1.44
#